data_daabb2fcb9062972b6095fdaa3a8f7fa
#
_entry.id   daabb2fcb9062972b6095fdaa3a8f7fa
#
_cell.length_a   1.000
_cell.length_b   1.000
_cell.length_c   1.000
_cell.angle_alpha   90.00
_cell.angle_beta   90.00
_cell.angle_gamma   90.00
#
_symmetry.space_group_name_H-M   'P 1'
#
loop_
_entity.id
_entity.type
_entity.pdbx_description
1 polymer ?
#
loop_
_entity_poly.entity_id
_entity_poly.type
_entity_poly.pdbx_seq_one_letter_code
_entity_poly.pdbx_strand_id
1 'polypeptide(L)'
;MTQPSTTSSIKFLLVDDLEENLIALEALLARDELTLLKARSGHEALEILLEHEVALALIDVQMPDMDGFELAELMRGVERTRHVPIIFITAGIREGQHVFKGYDAGAVDFLFKPIDPSIVKHKSETFFQLARQRQELADTLRLNEELMAVVGHDLRNPLDVILMTAELLQSDAQSPDVRKCGERLRRSGNRMRQIIDELLDMTRARLGGGIPIEPRAADLLQITKSVIAEMETAHPDRRVQLQVDGEFSGTWDAPRLEQVISNLLGNSVRHGSPDSPVKVTLQADGSRVALRVHNAGHIPAQLLPRVFEPFQSNRESRSRAGGLGLGLYIVQQIVLAHGGSVDVQSSPSDGTTFHVVLPRTRPASATETLQTRRSGG
;
A
#
# COMPACT_ATOMS: atom_id res chain seq x y z
N MET A 1 -27.96 13.06 -16.85
CA MET A 1 -27.71 11.97 -17.81
C MET A 1 -26.37 11.37 -17.41
N THR A 2 -26.42 10.35 -16.59
CA THR A 2 -25.26 9.58 -16.09
C THR A 2 -24.77 8.69 -17.24
N GLN A 3 -23.54 8.91 -17.69
CA GLN A 3 -22.88 7.96 -18.60
C GLN A 3 -22.75 6.62 -17.88
N PRO A 4 -23.06 5.48 -18.52
CA PRO A 4 -22.80 4.19 -17.92
C PRO A 4 -21.29 4.04 -17.75
N SER A 5 -20.87 3.72 -16.54
CA SER A 5 -19.52 3.28 -16.23
C SER A 5 -19.15 2.18 -17.23
N THR A 6 -18.11 2.40 -18.02
CA THR A 6 -17.49 1.38 -18.87
C THR A 6 -16.95 0.28 -17.95
N THR A 7 -17.80 -0.69 -17.67
CA THR A 7 -17.39 -1.94 -17.03
C THR A 7 -16.34 -2.54 -17.98
N SER A 8 -15.10 -2.54 -17.58
CA SER A 8 -14.00 -3.15 -18.34
C SER A 8 -14.33 -4.62 -18.50
N SER A 9 -14.67 -5.06 -19.73
CA SER A 9 -15.05 -6.45 -19.98
C SER A 9 -13.87 -7.37 -19.67
N ILE A 10 -14.14 -8.49 -19.01
CA ILE A 10 -13.15 -9.54 -18.75
C ILE A 10 -12.67 -10.08 -20.11
N LYS A 11 -11.35 -10.26 -20.28
CA LYS A 11 -10.77 -10.69 -21.54
C LYS A 11 -10.15 -12.07 -21.39
N PHE A 12 -10.51 -12.98 -22.30
CA PHE A 12 -9.82 -14.25 -22.48
C PHE A 12 -9.07 -14.24 -23.80
N LEU A 13 -7.92 -14.90 -23.83
CA LEU A 13 -7.12 -15.09 -25.04
C LEU A 13 -7.28 -16.52 -25.54
N LEU A 14 -7.64 -16.66 -26.80
CA LEU A 14 -7.74 -17.93 -27.52
C LEU A 14 -6.61 -17.98 -28.55
N VAL A 15 -5.77 -19.01 -28.49
CA VAL A 15 -4.63 -19.17 -29.39
C VAL A 15 -4.70 -20.54 -30.06
N ASP A 16 -4.88 -20.56 -31.38
CA ASP A 16 -4.92 -21.77 -32.20
C ASP A 16 -4.62 -21.38 -33.66
N ASP A 17 -3.76 -22.09 -34.38
CA ASP A 17 -3.42 -21.78 -35.78
C ASP A 17 -4.56 -21.99 -36.76
N LEU A 18 -5.53 -22.79 -36.37
CA LEU A 18 -6.73 -23.08 -37.17
C LEU A 18 -7.90 -22.16 -36.78
N GLU A 19 -8.33 -21.33 -37.72
CA GLU A 19 -9.42 -20.38 -37.51
C GLU A 19 -10.75 -21.07 -37.13
N GLU A 20 -10.99 -22.29 -37.64
CA GLU A 20 -12.16 -23.10 -37.31
C GLU A 20 -12.24 -23.42 -35.80
N ASN A 21 -11.11 -23.72 -35.18
CA ASN A 21 -11.01 -23.98 -33.75
C ASN A 21 -11.30 -22.72 -32.93
N LEU A 22 -10.77 -21.57 -33.34
CA LEU A 22 -11.04 -20.27 -32.70
C LEU A 22 -12.51 -19.91 -32.76
N ILE A 23 -13.17 -20.11 -33.91
CA ILE A 23 -14.61 -19.89 -34.07
C ILE A 23 -15.42 -20.83 -33.17
N ALA A 24 -15.03 -22.11 -33.11
CA ALA A 24 -15.71 -23.09 -32.26
C ALA A 24 -15.59 -22.73 -30.76
N LEU A 25 -14.39 -22.35 -30.31
CA LEU A 25 -14.15 -21.91 -28.93
C LEU A 25 -14.90 -20.61 -28.61
N GLU A 26 -14.89 -19.65 -29.54
CA GLU A 26 -15.67 -18.43 -29.41
C GLU A 26 -17.14 -18.69 -29.23
N ALA A 27 -17.74 -19.53 -30.07
CA ALA A 27 -19.16 -19.91 -29.98
C ALA A 27 -19.50 -20.64 -28.66
N LEU A 28 -18.57 -21.41 -28.10
CA LEU A 28 -18.75 -22.12 -26.84
C LEU A 28 -18.64 -21.17 -25.60
N LEU A 29 -17.81 -20.16 -25.68
CA LEU A 29 -17.46 -19.27 -24.56
C LEU A 29 -18.18 -17.92 -24.64
N ALA A 30 -18.81 -17.57 -25.76
CA ALA A 30 -19.51 -16.30 -25.95
C ALA A 30 -20.54 -16.06 -24.85
N ARG A 31 -20.40 -14.94 -24.17
CA ARG A 31 -21.28 -14.48 -23.08
C ARG A 31 -21.18 -12.98 -22.88
N ASP A 32 -22.15 -12.41 -22.21
CA ASP A 32 -22.08 -11.01 -21.77
C ASP A 32 -20.91 -10.79 -20.80
N GLU A 33 -20.31 -9.60 -20.81
CA GLU A 33 -19.18 -9.19 -19.98
C GLU A 33 -17.84 -9.89 -20.29
N LEU A 34 -17.76 -10.80 -21.30
CA LEU A 34 -16.54 -11.47 -21.72
C LEU A 34 -16.15 -11.05 -23.15
N THR A 35 -14.95 -10.56 -23.32
CA THR A 35 -14.32 -10.31 -24.62
C THR A 35 -13.34 -11.41 -24.92
N LEU A 36 -13.50 -12.07 -26.06
CA LEU A 36 -12.62 -13.12 -26.55
C LEU A 36 -11.62 -12.51 -27.56
N LEU A 37 -10.35 -12.47 -27.18
CA LEU A 37 -9.24 -12.08 -28.03
C LEU A 37 -8.73 -13.33 -28.75
N LYS A 38 -8.50 -13.25 -30.05
CA LYS A 38 -8.09 -14.40 -30.87
C LYS A 38 -6.70 -14.13 -31.46
N ALA A 39 -5.83 -15.13 -31.38
CA ALA A 39 -4.51 -15.14 -31.99
C ALA A 39 -4.33 -16.44 -32.79
N ARG A 40 -3.77 -16.32 -33.97
CA ARG A 40 -3.49 -17.45 -34.85
C ARG A 40 -2.04 -17.95 -34.79
N SER A 41 -1.26 -17.35 -33.92
CA SER A 41 0.12 -17.73 -33.67
C SER A 41 0.59 -17.30 -32.28
N GLY A 42 1.70 -17.88 -31.79
CA GLY A 42 2.32 -17.43 -30.57
C GLY A 42 2.78 -15.96 -30.61
N HIS A 43 3.26 -15.48 -31.76
CA HIS A 43 3.69 -14.08 -31.92
C HIS A 43 2.50 -13.12 -31.83
N GLU A 44 1.39 -13.39 -32.49
CA GLU A 44 0.16 -12.57 -32.39
C GLU A 44 -0.39 -12.57 -30.96
N ALA A 45 -0.31 -13.71 -30.26
CA ALA A 45 -0.69 -13.81 -28.86
C ALA A 45 0.15 -12.90 -27.96
N LEU A 46 1.48 -12.83 -28.18
CA LEU A 46 2.36 -11.94 -27.45
C LEU A 46 2.06 -10.46 -27.72
N GLU A 47 1.76 -10.07 -28.95
CA GLU A 47 1.34 -8.70 -29.30
C GLU A 47 0.06 -8.31 -28.56
N ILE A 48 -0.96 -9.17 -28.56
CA ILE A 48 -2.22 -8.96 -27.83
C ILE A 48 -1.96 -8.80 -26.31
N LEU A 49 -1.07 -9.60 -25.74
CA LEU A 49 -0.71 -9.55 -24.34
C LEU A 49 0.06 -8.29 -23.94
N LEU A 50 0.72 -7.60 -24.89
CA LEU A 50 1.31 -6.29 -24.64
C LEU A 50 0.27 -5.18 -24.48
N GLU A 51 -0.84 -5.27 -25.19
CA GLU A 51 -1.88 -4.24 -25.18
C GLU A 51 -3.00 -4.51 -24.17
N HIS A 52 -3.28 -5.78 -23.87
CA HIS A 52 -4.44 -6.20 -23.11
C HIS A 52 -4.08 -6.98 -21.85
N GLU A 53 -4.79 -6.71 -20.76
CA GLU A 53 -4.81 -7.60 -19.59
C GLU A 53 -5.79 -8.75 -19.86
N VAL A 54 -5.32 -9.98 -19.63
CA VAL A 54 -6.04 -11.21 -19.94
C VAL A 54 -6.24 -12.00 -18.66
N ALA A 55 -7.48 -12.45 -18.43
CA ALA A 55 -7.86 -13.21 -17.24
C ALA A 55 -7.67 -14.73 -17.39
N LEU A 56 -7.62 -15.24 -18.62
CA LEU A 56 -7.37 -16.64 -18.94
C LEU A 56 -6.83 -16.74 -20.37
N ALA A 57 -5.84 -17.58 -20.61
CA ALA A 57 -5.36 -17.95 -21.93
C ALA A 57 -5.67 -19.44 -22.20
N LEU A 58 -6.37 -19.74 -23.30
CA LEU A 58 -6.53 -21.08 -23.85
C LEU A 58 -5.60 -21.21 -25.06
N ILE A 59 -4.62 -22.09 -24.97
CA ILE A 59 -3.52 -22.16 -25.94
C ILE A 59 -3.44 -23.56 -26.51
N ASP A 60 -3.53 -23.66 -27.86
CA ASP A 60 -3.20 -24.91 -28.53
C ASP A 60 -1.71 -25.20 -28.38
N VAL A 61 -1.39 -26.45 -28.08
CA VAL A 61 -0.01 -26.90 -27.94
C VAL A 61 0.67 -27.03 -29.30
N GLN A 62 -0.05 -27.52 -30.31
CA GLN A 62 0.51 -27.84 -31.61
C GLN A 62 0.30 -26.73 -32.60
N MET A 63 1.18 -25.75 -32.61
CA MET A 63 1.17 -24.63 -33.57
C MET A 63 2.51 -24.57 -34.33
N PRO A 64 2.50 -24.08 -35.58
CA PRO A 64 3.72 -23.85 -36.35
C PRO A 64 4.56 -22.70 -35.75
N ASP A 65 5.86 -22.71 -35.99
CA ASP A 65 6.87 -21.72 -35.61
C ASP A 65 7.13 -21.59 -34.12
N MET A 66 6.11 -21.41 -33.31
CA MET A 66 6.16 -21.31 -31.84
C MET A 66 5.05 -22.21 -31.27
N ASP A 67 5.44 -23.24 -30.55
CA ASP A 67 4.46 -24.10 -29.89
C ASP A 67 3.85 -23.45 -28.63
N GLY A 68 2.76 -24.04 -28.12
CA GLY A 68 2.05 -23.48 -26.98
C GLY A 68 2.90 -23.47 -25.69
N PHE A 69 3.85 -24.38 -25.53
CA PHE A 69 4.73 -24.42 -24.36
C PHE A 69 5.77 -23.31 -24.42
N GLU A 70 6.36 -23.05 -25.58
CA GLU A 70 7.29 -21.95 -25.79
C GLU A 70 6.61 -20.60 -25.54
N LEU A 71 5.37 -20.43 -26.03
CA LEU A 71 4.57 -19.26 -25.71
C LEU A 71 4.37 -19.07 -24.21
N ALA A 72 4.03 -20.14 -23.49
CA ALA A 72 3.81 -20.09 -22.05
C ALA A 72 5.10 -19.74 -21.29
N GLU A 73 6.26 -20.27 -21.68
CA GLU A 73 7.55 -19.91 -21.09
C GLU A 73 7.85 -18.40 -21.26
N LEU A 74 7.60 -17.84 -22.45
CA LEU A 74 7.74 -16.40 -22.71
C LEU A 74 6.79 -15.59 -21.84
N MET A 75 5.53 -16.02 -21.69
CA MET A 75 4.55 -15.36 -20.82
C MET A 75 5.00 -15.37 -19.35
N ARG A 76 5.64 -16.45 -18.86
CA ARG A 76 6.15 -16.53 -17.49
C ARG A 76 7.38 -15.64 -17.27
N GLY A 77 8.16 -15.38 -18.31
CA GLY A 77 9.34 -14.50 -18.26
C GLY A 77 9.00 -13.00 -18.12
N VAL A 78 7.76 -12.59 -18.38
CA VAL A 78 7.33 -11.20 -18.33
C VAL A 78 6.46 -10.95 -17.11
N GLU A 79 6.80 -9.94 -16.31
CA GLU A 79 6.10 -9.64 -15.05
C GLU A 79 4.60 -9.39 -15.22
N ARG A 80 4.20 -8.77 -16.32
CA ARG A 80 2.79 -8.46 -16.64
C ARG A 80 1.96 -9.70 -16.93
N THR A 81 2.54 -10.74 -17.55
CA THR A 81 1.82 -11.92 -18.04
C THR A 81 2.08 -13.18 -17.23
N ARG A 82 3.10 -13.19 -16.37
CA ARG A 82 3.48 -14.37 -15.56
C ARG A 82 2.36 -14.94 -14.70
N HIS A 83 1.36 -14.13 -14.37
CA HIS A 83 0.23 -14.51 -13.50
C HIS A 83 -1.00 -14.96 -14.28
N VAL A 84 -1.01 -14.84 -15.61
CA VAL A 84 -2.17 -15.24 -16.44
C VAL A 84 -2.33 -16.74 -16.36
N PRO A 85 -3.49 -17.27 -15.91
CA PRO A 85 -3.77 -18.70 -15.95
C PRO A 85 -3.74 -19.21 -17.38
N ILE A 86 -3.14 -20.38 -17.61
CA ILE A 86 -3.02 -21.00 -18.91
C ILE A 86 -3.71 -22.37 -18.86
N ILE A 87 -4.61 -22.63 -19.82
CA ILE A 87 -5.17 -23.94 -20.09
C ILE A 87 -4.67 -24.37 -21.46
N PHE A 88 -3.94 -25.46 -21.53
CA PHE A 88 -3.50 -26.03 -22.81
C PHE A 88 -4.59 -26.86 -23.46
N ILE A 89 -4.68 -26.76 -24.77
CA ILE A 89 -5.50 -27.60 -25.62
C ILE A 89 -4.56 -28.52 -26.42
N THR A 90 -4.74 -29.84 -26.36
CA THR A 90 -3.83 -30.78 -27.01
C THR A 90 -4.54 -31.98 -27.59
N ALA A 91 -4.06 -32.50 -28.74
CA ALA A 91 -4.51 -33.76 -29.32
C ALA A 91 -3.84 -35.00 -28.72
N GLY A 92 -2.78 -34.79 -27.89
CA GLY A 92 -1.94 -35.89 -27.39
C GLY A 92 -2.59 -36.71 -26.31
N ILE A 93 -2.68 -38.00 -26.53
CA ILE A 93 -3.07 -39.00 -25.55
C ILE A 93 -2.03 -39.00 -24.42
N ARG A 94 -2.47 -38.80 -23.17
CA ARG A 94 -1.92 -39.24 -21.87
C ARG A 94 -0.42 -39.73 -21.80
N GLU A 95 0.44 -39.31 -22.70
CA GLU A 95 1.88 -39.54 -22.52
C GLU A 95 2.38 -38.57 -21.45
N GLY A 96 2.72 -39.13 -20.28
CA GLY A 96 3.05 -38.39 -19.07
C GLY A 96 4.16 -37.34 -19.23
N GLN A 97 4.96 -37.37 -20.30
CA GLN A 97 6.01 -36.38 -20.56
C GLN A 97 5.47 -35.00 -20.99
N HIS A 98 4.39 -34.93 -21.75
CA HIS A 98 3.82 -33.64 -22.20
C HIS A 98 3.02 -32.94 -21.09
N VAL A 99 2.34 -33.71 -20.24
CA VAL A 99 1.62 -33.18 -19.08
C VAL A 99 2.62 -32.59 -18.06
N PHE A 100 3.75 -33.26 -17.81
CA PHE A 100 4.81 -32.74 -16.93
C PHE A 100 5.42 -31.45 -17.47
N LYS A 101 5.76 -31.37 -18.76
CA LYS A 101 6.27 -30.14 -19.37
C LYS A 101 5.30 -28.95 -19.24
N GLY A 102 4.03 -29.20 -19.39
CA GLY A 102 3.03 -28.13 -19.28
C GLY A 102 2.83 -27.61 -17.85
N TYR A 103 2.89 -28.47 -16.82
CA TYR A 103 2.88 -28.00 -15.44
C TYR A 103 4.16 -27.26 -15.08
N ASP A 104 5.31 -27.68 -15.59
CA ASP A 104 6.59 -26.97 -15.44
C ASP A 104 6.56 -25.59 -16.14
N ALA A 105 5.86 -25.49 -17.30
CA ALA A 105 5.59 -24.23 -17.98
C ALA A 105 4.52 -23.36 -17.28
N GLY A 106 3.99 -23.83 -16.15
CA GLY A 106 3.04 -23.09 -15.32
C GLY A 106 1.58 -23.18 -15.76
N ALA A 107 1.18 -24.22 -16.51
CA ALA A 107 -0.22 -24.46 -16.81
C ALA A 107 -1.04 -24.72 -15.54
N VAL A 108 -2.26 -24.23 -15.56
CA VAL A 108 -3.22 -24.53 -14.50
C VAL A 108 -3.99 -25.81 -14.84
N ASP A 109 -4.18 -26.10 -16.16
CA ASP A 109 -4.98 -27.23 -16.58
C ASP A 109 -4.77 -27.60 -18.07
N PHE A 110 -5.38 -28.73 -18.49
CA PHE A 110 -5.35 -29.25 -19.85
C PHE A 110 -6.76 -29.59 -20.36
N LEU A 111 -6.97 -29.42 -21.67
CA LEU A 111 -8.10 -29.86 -22.43
C LEU A 111 -7.65 -30.78 -23.59
N PHE A 112 -8.23 -31.94 -23.70
CA PHE A 112 -7.87 -32.90 -24.75
C PHE A 112 -8.85 -32.81 -25.93
N LYS A 113 -8.31 -32.80 -27.15
CA LYS A 113 -9.11 -32.89 -28.38
C LYS A 113 -9.56 -34.36 -28.57
N PRO A 114 -10.86 -34.68 -28.92
CA PRO A 114 -11.92 -33.73 -29.17
C PRO A 114 -12.42 -33.05 -27.89
N ILE A 115 -12.60 -31.74 -27.98
CA ILE A 115 -12.96 -30.92 -26.83
C ILE A 115 -14.41 -31.18 -26.42
N ASP A 116 -14.62 -31.55 -25.15
CA ASP A 116 -15.96 -31.61 -24.56
C ASP A 116 -16.45 -30.20 -24.22
N PRO A 117 -17.55 -29.72 -24.84
CA PRO A 117 -18.08 -28.39 -24.59
C PRO A 117 -18.39 -28.11 -23.10
N SER A 118 -18.84 -29.15 -22.38
CA SER A 118 -19.20 -29.01 -20.96
C SER A 118 -17.99 -28.76 -20.08
N ILE A 119 -16.87 -29.43 -20.39
CA ILE A 119 -15.62 -29.28 -19.66
C ILE A 119 -15.01 -27.89 -19.88
N VAL A 120 -14.98 -27.42 -21.15
CA VAL A 120 -14.49 -26.08 -21.48
C VAL A 120 -15.28 -25.01 -20.75
N LYS A 121 -16.60 -25.07 -20.81
CA LYS A 121 -17.50 -24.14 -20.15
C LYS A 121 -17.28 -24.13 -18.65
N HIS A 122 -17.20 -25.30 -18.02
CA HIS A 122 -17.01 -25.37 -16.55
C HIS A 122 -15.67 -24.81 -16.09
N LYS A 123 -14.57 -25.16 -16.79
CA LYS A 123 -13.24 -24.66 -16.46
C LYS A 123 -13.13 -23.16 -16.68
N SER A 124 -13.62 -22.65 -17.80
CA SER A 124 -13.62 -21.22 -18.14
C SER A 124 -14.50 -20.41 -17.18
N GLU A 125 -15.63 -20.97 -16.72
CA GLU A 125 -16.52 -20.33 -15.75
C GLU A 125 -15.78 -20.01 -14.44
N THR A 126 -14.97 -20.93 -13.94
CA THR A 126 -14.21 -20.72 -12.71
C THR A 126 -13.29 -19.50 -12.81
N PHE A 127 -12.56 -19.37 -13.93
CA PHE A 127 -11.66 -18.22 -14.15
C PHE A 127 -12.42 -16.93 -14.43
N PHE A 128 -13.56 -17.02 -15.10
CA PHE A 128 -14.43 -15.86 -15.30
C PHE A 128 -14.93 -15.29 -13.97
N GLN A 129 -15.45 -16.15 -13.08
CA GLN A 129 -15.93 -15.73 -11.76
C GLN A 129 -14.82 -15.17 -10.90
N LEU A 130 -13.63 -15.78 -10.92
CA LEU A 130 -12.47 -15.27 -10.20
C LEU A 130 -12.04 -13.86 -10.69
N ALA A 131 -11.99 -13.68 -12.00
CA ALA A 131 -11.66 -12.40 -12.61
C ALA A 131 -12.71 -11.33 -12.28
N ARG A 132 -14.00 -11.69 -12.34
CA ARG A 132 -15.10 -10.82 -11.96
C ARG A 132 -15.02 -10.37 -10.49
N GLN A 133 -14.84 -11.31 -9.57
CA GLN A 133 -14.69 -10.99 -8.14
C GLN A 133 -13.47 -10.07 -7.88
N ARG A 134 -12.36 -10.32 -8.56
CA ARG A 134 -11.17 -9.48 -8.47
C ARG A 134 -11.44 -8.07 -8.96
N GLN A 135 -12.18 -7.93 -10.05
CA GLN A 135 -12.55 -6.63 -10.61
C GLN A 135 -13.54 -5.89 -9.71
N GLU A 136 -14.61 -6.55 -9.24
CA GLU A 136 -15.57 -5.98 -8.28
C GLU A 136 -14.89 -5.49 -7.00
N LEU A 137 -13.91 -6.25 -6.50
CA LEU A 137 -13.11 -5.84 -5.34
C LEU A 137 -12.26 -4.60 -5.64
N ALA A 138 -11.58 -4.58 -6.80
CA ALA A 138 -10.77 -3.44 -7.23
C ALA A 138 -11.62 -2.17 -7.39
N ASP A 139 -12.79 -2.27 -8.02
CA ASP A 139 -13.72 -1.16 -8.20
C ASP A 139 -14.27 -0.65 -6.85
N THR A 140 -14.59 -1.57 -5.94
CA THR A 140 -15.04 -1.21 -4.57
C THR A 140 -13.93 -0.48 -3.80
N LEU A 141 -12.70 -0.95 -3.92
CA LEU A 141 -11.55 -0.31 -3.30
C LEU A 141 -11.32 1.09 -3.86
N ARG A 142 -11.36 1.24 -5.18
CA ARG A 142 -11.20 2.53 -5.86
C ARG A 142 -12.30 3.53 -5.47
N LEU A 143 -13.55 3.10 -5.44
CA LEU A 143 -14.67 3.95 -5.01
C LEU A 143 -14.48 4.39 -3.55
N ASN A 144 -14.00 3.51 -2.68
CA ASN A 144 -13.75 3.85 -1.29
C ASN A 144 -12.61 4.88 -1.14
N GLU A 145 -11.56 4.80 -1.99
CA GLU A 145 -10.51 5.83 -2.07
C GLU A 145 -11.07 7.19 -2.47
N GLU A 146 -11.84 7.24 -3.55
CA GLU A 146 -12.44 8.46 -4.06
C GLU A 146 -13.36 9.11 -3.02
N LEU A 147 -14.22 8.31 -2.37
CA LEU A 147 -15.12 8.79 -1.31
C LEU A 147 -14.33 9.35 -0.11
N MET A 148 -13.26 8.66 0.33
CA MET A 148 -12.45 9.13 1.46
C MET A 148 -11.71 10.43 1.13
N ALA A 149 -11.24 10.60 -0.10
CA ALA A 149 -10.60 11.84 -0.52
C ALA A 149 -11.57 13.02 -0.49
N VAL A 150 -12.80 12.84 -0.99
CA VAL A 150 -13.86 13.85 -0.98
C VAL A 150 -14.27 14.18 0.46
N VAL A 151 -14.57 13.16 1.28
CA VAL A 151 -14.97 13.36 2.69
C VAL A 151 -13.87 14.09 3.47
N GLY A 152 -12.59 13.74 3.23
CA GLY A 152 -11.48 14.41 3.89
C GLY A 152 -11.38 15.90 3.56
N HIS A 153 -11.55 16.26 2.29
CA HIS A 153 -11.59 17.66 1.85
C HIS A 153 -12.79 18.42 2.44
N ASP A 154 -13.97 17.82 2.36
CA ASP A 154 -15.21 18.46 2.78
C ASP A 154 -15.33 18.60 4.31
N LEU A 155 -14.61 17.77 5.08
CA LEU A 155 -14.50 17.91 6.52
C LEU A 155 -13.42 18.93 6.94
N ARG A 156 -12.33 19.08 6.19
CA ARG A 156 -11.29 20.08 6.50
C ARG A 156 -11.81 21.51 6.37
N ASN A 157 -12.60 21.80 5.34
CA ASN A 157 -13.09 23.13 5.06
C ASN A 157 -13.88 23.75 6.24
N PRO A 158 -14.96 23.14 6.78
CA PRO A 158 -15.68 23.70 7.93
C PRO A 158 -14.82 23.70 9.20
N LEU A 159 -13.88 22.76 9.31
CA LEU A 159 -12.97 22.71 10.43
C LEU A 159 -11.98 23.87 10.43
N ASP A 160 -11.48 24.29 9.26
CA ASP A 160 -10.61 25.45 9.12
C ASP A 160 -11.35 26.74 9.51
N VAL A 161 -12.64 26.86 9.18
CA VAL A 161 -13.47 27.97 9.63
C VAL A 161 -13.61 27.99 11.17
N ILE A 162 -13.82 26.84 11.79
CA ILE A 162 -13.90 26.72 13.27
C ILE A 162 -12.58 27.13 13.90
N LEU A 163 -11.45 26.69 13.36
CA LEU A 163 -10.12 27.02 13.86
C LEU A 163 -9.82 28.51 13.72
N MET A 164 -10.11 29.10 12.58
CA MET A 164 -9.95 30.53 12.32
C MET A 164 -10.81 31.38 13.27
N THR A 165 -12.06 30.95 13.51
CA THR A 165 -12.94 31.60 14.47
C THR A 165 -12.39 31.49 15.90
N ALA A 166 -11.81 30.35 16.27
CA ALA A 166 -11.19 30.15 17.57
C ALA A 166 -9.96 31.07 17.77
N GLU A 167 -9.16 31.31 16.74
CA GLU A 167 -8.02 32.24 16.76
C GLU A 167 -8.47 33.67 16.93
N LEU A 168 -9.52 34.10 16.21
CA LEU A 168 -10.12 35.43 16.37
C LEU A 168 -10.61 35.65 17.81
N LEU A 169 -11.30 34.66 18.39
CA LEU A 169 -11.76 34.73 19.79
C LEU A 169 -10.60 34.79 20.80
N GLN A 170 -9.42 34.30 20.47
CA GLN A 170 -8.24 34.40 21.32
C GLN A 170 -7.53 35.75 21.20
N SER A 171 -7.45 36.31 19.98
CA SER A 171 -6.75 37.58 19.70
C SER A 171 -7.50 38.80 20.22
N ASP A 172 -8.82 38.81 20.10
CA ASP A 172 -9.67 39.94 20.47
C ASP A 172 -10.29 39.86 21.88
N ALA A 173 -9.98 38.79 22.63
CA ALA A 173 -10.59 38.53 23.91
C ALA A 173 -10.10 39.46 25.01
N GLN A 174 -10.92 40.38 25.46
CA GLN A 174 -10.74 41.18 26.68
C GLN A 174 -11.04 40.35 27.95
N SER A 175 -11.81 39.26 27.81
CA SER A 175 -12.19 38.36 28.92
C SER A 175 -11.35 37.10 28.93
N PRO A 176 -10.78 36.70 30.10
CA PRO A 176 -10.05 35.42 30.25
C PRO A 176 -10.89 34.19 29.89
N ASP A 177 -12.18 34.22 30.07
CA ASP A 177 -13.08 33.11 29.77
C ASP A 177 -13.28 32.91 28.27
N VAL A 178 -13.39 34.01 27.49
CA VAL A 178 -13.46 33.97 26.02
C VAL A 178 -12.15 33.40 25.46
N ARG A 179 -11.00 33.81 25.99
CA ARG A 179 -9.70 33.29 25.59
C ARG A 179 -9.60 31.77 25.85
N LYS A 180 -10.01 31.29 27.04
CA LYS A 180 -10.06 29.86 27.35
C LYS A 180 -10.98 29.08 26.42
N CYS A 181 -12.13 29.68 26.04
CA CYS A 181 -13.05 29.07 25.10
C CYS A 181 -12.41 28.89 23.71
N GLY A 182 -11.77 29.96 23.20
CA GLY A 182 -11.00 29.91 21.96
C GLY A 182 -9.90 28.83 21.98
N GLU A 183 -9.14 28.73 23.09
CA GLU A 183 -8.13 27.68 23.23
C GLU A 183 -8.71 26.25 23.21
N ARG A 184 -9.89 26.04 23.81
CA ARG A 184 -10.59 24.75 23.76
C ARG A 184 -11.06 24.42 22.36
N LEU A 185 -11.64 25.40 21.66
CA LEU A 185 -12.08 25.22 20.27
C LEU A 185 -10.91 24.90 19.35
N ARG A 186 -9.82 25.65 19.43
CA ARG A 186 -8.60 25.40 18.66
C ARG A 186 -8.03 24.00 18.92
N ARG A 187 -7.95 23.57 20.18
CA ARG A 187 -7.49 22.21 20.51
C ARG A 187 -8.39 21.12 19.93
N SER A 188 -9.71 21.29 20.01
CA SER A 188 -10.68 20.34 19.43
C SER A 188 -10.59 20.32 17.91
N GLY A 189 -10.46 21.47 17.26
CA GLY A 189 -10.33 21.59 15.83
C GLY A 189 -9.03 20.93 15.30
N ASN A 190 -7.90 21.20 15.92
CA ASN A 190 -6.63 20.57 15.54
C ASN A 190 -6.67 19.05 15.70
N ARG A 191 -7.35 18.59 16.74
CA ARG A 191 -7.56 17.15 16.93
C ARG A 191 -8.43 16.53 15.85
N MET A 192 -9.52 17.18 15.43
CA MET A 192 -10.36 16.69 14.32
C MET A 192 -9.56 16.65 13.01
N ARG A 193 -8.75 17.68 12.73
CA ARG A 193 -7.85 17.68 11.57
C ARG A 193 -6.91 16.48 11.58
N GLN A 194 -6.25 16.23 12.71
CA GLN A 194 -5.35 15.08 12.86
C GLN A 194 -6.07 13.75 12.61
N ILE A 195 -7.28 13.57 13.14
CA ILE A 195 -8.08 12.35 12.92
C ILE A 195 -8.42 12.16 11.45
N ILE A 196 -8.81 13.22 10.76
CA ILE A 196 -9.11 13.18 9.33
C ILE A 196 -7.86 12.79 8.53
N ASP A 197 -6.72 13.38 8.82
CA ASP A 197 -5.46 13.12 8.15
C ASP A 197 -5.00 11.67 8.38
N GLU A 198 -5.10 11.18 9.62
CA GLU A 198 -4.80 9.78 9.98
C GLU A 198 -5.71 8.78 9.24
N LEU A 199 -7.01 9.07 9.09
CA LEU A 199 -7.95 8.21 8.36
C LEU A 199 -7.64 8.18 6.86
N LEU A 200 -7.30 9.32 6.27
CA LEU A 200 -6.92 9.41 4.86
C LEU A 200 -5.61 8.66 4.59
N ASP A 201 -4.60 8.84 5.46
CA ASP A 201 -3.32 8.13 5.34
C ASP A 201 -3.52 6.61 5.49
N MET A 202 -4.37 6.16 6.44
CA MET A 202 -4.71 4.74 6.60
C MET A 202 -5.40 4.18 5.36
N THR A 203 -6.35 4.92 4.80
CA THR A 203 -7.09 4.47 3.60
C THR A 203 -6.14 4.29 2.43
N ARG A 204 -5.28 5.28 2.15
CA ARG A 204 -4.27 5.22 1.09
C ARG A 204 -3.30 4.05 1.28
N ALA A 205 -2.83 3.83 2.50
CA ALA A 205 -1.92 2.74 2.81
C ALA A 205 -2.55 1.35 2.60
N ARG A 206 -3.85 1.16 2.93
CA ARG A 206 -4.57 -0.13 2.78
C ARG A 206 -4.86 -0.49 1.33
N LEU A 207 -5.05 0.48 0.47
CA LEU A 207 -5.48 0.28 -0.91
C LEU A 207 -4.30 -0.05 -1.86
N GLY A 208 -3.13 -0.34 -1.31
CA GLY A 208 -1.98 -0.86 -2.06
C GLY A 208 -1.09 0.22 -2.69
N GLY A 209 -1.47 1.51 -2.61
CA GLY A 209 -0.67 2.62 -3.12
C GLY A 209 0.43 3.09 -2.14
N GLY A 210 0.40 2.63 -0.88
CA GLY A 210 1.27 3.16 0.17
C GLY A 210 0.99 4.62 0.50
N ILE A 211 1.71 5.18 1.49
CA ILE A 211 1.65 6.62 1.76
C ILE A 211 2.51 7.34 0.72
N PRO A 212 1.97 8.32 -0.04
CA PRO A 212 2.78 9.10 -0.97
C PRO A 212 3.80 9.95 -0.20
N ILE A 213 5.03 9.97 -0.69
CA ILE A 213 6.13 10.76 -0.13
C ILE A 213 6.78 11.61 -1.23
N GLU A 214 7.23 12.81 -0.86
CA GLU A 214 7.99 13.73 -1.71
C GLU A 214 9.41 13.92 -1.15
N PRO A 215 10.35 12.99 -1.42
CA PRO A 215 11.69 13.05 -0.86
C PRO A 215 12.46 14.25 -1.41
N ARG A 216 13.04 15.04 -0.51
CA ARG A 216 13.93 16.19 -0.80
C ARG A 216 15.12 16.13 0.11
N ALA A 217 16.18 16.91 -0.20
CA ALA A 217 17.31 17.06 0.72
C ALA A 217 16.82 17.58 2.07
N ALA A 218 17.10 16.86 3.13
CA ALA A 218 16.66 17.17 4.49
C ALA A 218 17.72 16.75 5.53
N ASP A 219 17.63 17.34 6.70
CA ASP A 219 18.45 17.01 7.86
C ASP A 219 17.56 16.47 8.99
N LEU A 220 17.69 15.18 9.29
CA LEU A 220 16.87 14.52 10.31
C LEU A 220 17.10 15.08 11.70
N LEU A 221 18.30 15.62 12.00
CA LEU A 221 18.58 16.27 13.28
C LEU A 221 17.77 17.55 13.44
N GLN A 222 17.68 18.37 12.39
CA GLN A 222 16.89 19.61 12.44
C GLN A 222 15.40 19.30 12.59
N ILE A 223 14.89 18.31 11.84
CA ILE A 223 13.50 17.82 11.96
C ILE A 223 13.24 17.37 13.40
N THR A 224 14.12 16.55 13.97
CA THR A 224 13.98 16.03 15.34
C THR A 224 13.99 17.16 16.38
N LYS A 225 14.88 18.13 16.25
CA LYS A 225 14.95 19.28 17.17
C LYS A 225 13.69 20.15 17.11
N SER A 226 13.15 20.38 15.92
CA SER A 226 11.91 21.14 15.74
C SER A 226 10.74 20.49 16.47
N VAL A 227 10.56 19.17 16.28
CA VAL A 227 9.47 18.41 16.92
C VAL A 227 9.65 18.33 18.44
N ILE A 228 10.88 18.19 18.92
CA ILE A 228 11.16 18.23 20.38
C ILE A 228 10.78 19.58 20.97
N ALA A 229 11.17 20.69 20.35
CA ALA A 229 10.86 22.04 20.83
C ALA A 229 9.33 22.30 20.89
N GLU A 230 8.60 21.83 19.88
CA GLU A 230 7.14 21.88 19.88
C GLU A 230 6.53 21.04 21.01
N MET A 231 7.05 19.81 21.20
CA MET A 231 6.60 18.91 22.26
C MET A 231 6.83 19.50 23.66
N GLU A 232 8.01 20.09 23.92
CA GLU A 232 8.35 20.73 25.20
C GLU A 232 7.48 21.98 25.47
N THR A 233 7.12 22.71 24.41
CA THR A 233 6.18 23.84 24.52
C THR A 233 4.78 23.37 24.88
N ALA A 234 4.32 22.26 24.29
CA ALA A 234 3.00 21.69 24.55
C ALA A 234 2.91 20.97 25.92
N HIS A 235 4.04 20.45 26.42
CA HIS A 235 4.15 19.67 27.64
C HIS A 235 5.34 20.13 28.50
N PRO A 236 5.25 21.30 29.15
CA PRO A 236 6.39 21.90 29.91
C PRO A 236 6.89 21.00 31.05
N ASP A 237 6.05 20.14 31.58
CA ASP A 237 6.39 19.20 32.66
C ASP A 237 7.15 17.95 32.17
N ARG A 238 7.32 17.80 30.85
CA ARG A 238 8.01 16.66 30.25
C ARG A 238 9.38 17.04 29.73
N ARG A 239 10.39 16.26 30.08
CA ARG A 239 11.76 16.45 29.60
C ARG A 239 12.10 15.47 28.51
N VAL A 240 12.67 15.98 27.42
CA VAL A 240 13.21 15.16 26.32
C VAL A 240 14.72 15.30 26.30
N GLN A 241 15.43 14.18 26.32
CA GLN A 241 16.89 14.14 26.22
C GLN A 241 17.29 13.67 24.83
N LEU A 242 17.98 14.53 24.08
CA LEU A 242 18.45 14.21 22.73
C LEU A 242 19.96 13.86 22.79
N GLN A 243 20.29 12.68 22.25
CA GLN A 243 21.67 12.23 22.04
C GLN A 243 21.90 12.05 20.55
N VAL A 244 23.03 12.51 20.04
CA VAL A 244 23.34 12.51 18.61
C VAL A 244 24.75 12.00 18.37
N ASP A 245 24.91 11.17 17.34
CA ASP A 245 26.21 10.62 16.94
C ASP A 245 26.22 10.44 15.42
N GLY A 246 26.96 11.29 14.71
CA GLY A 246 27.14 11.29 13.27
C GLY A 246 26.49 12.45 12.53
N GLU A 247 26.41 12.33 11.21
CA GLU A 247 25.77 13.27 10.28
C GLU A 247 24.41 12.77 9.86
N PHE A 248 23.41 13.67 9.75
CA PHE A 248 21.99 13.30 9.58
C PHE A 248 21.36 13.86 8.29
N SER A 249 22.18 14.21 7.31
CA SER A 249 21.74 14.65 6.00
C SER A 249 21.31 13.47 5.13
N GLY A 250 20.22 13.62 4.37
CA GLY A 250 19.71 12.59 3.47
C GLY A 250 18.59 13.11 2.55
N THR A 251 17.93 12.22 1.87
CA THR A 251 16.82 12.53 0.96
C THR A 251 15.53 11.89 1.49
N TRP A 252 14.70 12.72 2.11
CA TRP A 252 13.47 12.29 2.78
C TRP A 252 12.34 13.31 2.61
N ASP A 253 11.13 12.88 2.88
CA ASP A 253 9.97 13.77 3.03
C ASP A 253 9.94 14.31 4.47
N ALA A 254 10.40 15.55 4.66
CA ALA A 254 10.54 16.17 5.98
C ALA A 254 9.19 16.24 6.73
N PRO A 255 8.08 16.73 6.17
CA PRO A 255 6.76 16.71 6.81
C PRO A 255 6.32 15.31 7.29
N ARG A 256 6.58 14.28 6.50
CA ARG A 256 6.26 12.91 6.88
C ARG A 256 7.14 12.39 8.00
N LEU A 257 8.42 12.75 8.04
CA LEU A 257 9.31 12.39 9.16
C LEU A 257 8.97 13.18 10.43
N GLU A 258 8.54 14.43 10.33
CA GLU A 258 7.96 15.17 11.45
C GLU A 258 6.76 14.43 12.04
N GLN A 259 5.87 13.91 11.20
CA GLN A 259 4.71 13.09 11.62
C GLN A 259 5.15 11.80 12.34
N VAL A 260 6.19 11.11 11.84
CA VAL A 260 6.77 9.93 12.50
C VAL A 260 7.28 10.27 13.89
N ILE A 261 8.11 11.30 14.01
CA ILE A 261 8.76 11.69 15.27
C ILE A 261 7.70 12.19 16.27
N SER A 262 6.75 12.99 15.83
CA SER A 262 5.65 13.50 16.65
C SER A 262 4.78 12.36 17.20
N ASN A 263 4.45 11.35 16.38
CA ASN A 263 3.70 10.18 16.83
C ASN A 263 4.46 9.34 17.86
N LEU A 264 5.77 9.13 17.67
CA LEU A 264 6.59 8.37 18.60
C LEU A 264 6.79 9.14 19.93
N LEU A 265 7.07 10.44 19.88
CA LEU A 265 7.20 11.28 21.07
C LEU A 265 5.86 11.42 21.80
N GLY A 266 4.77 11.65 21.09
CA GLY A 266 3.43 11.71 21.67
C GLY A 266 3.02 10.43 22.40
N ASN A 267 3.36 9.26 21.84
CA ASN A 267 3.18 7.98 22.50
C ASN A 267 4.05 7.87 23.75
N SER A 268 5.31 8.29 23.68
CA SER A 268 6.25 8.23 24.80
C SER A 268 5.85 9.16 25.95
N VAL A 269 5.34 10.34 25.65
CA VAL A 269 4.81 11.28 26.67
C VAL A 269 3.52 10.74 27.30
N ARG A 270 2.67 10.10 26.51
CA ARG A 270 1.36 9.59 26.98
C ARG A 270 1.48 8.35 27.84
N HIS A 271 2.39 7.43 27.45
CA HIS A 271 2.51 6.09 28.07
C HIS A 271 3.76 5.95 28.93
N GLY A 272 4.67 6.89 28.88
CA GLY A 272 5.87 6.92 29.74
C GLY A 272 5.56 7.41 31.15
N SER A 273 6.45 7.06 32.11
CA SER A 273 6.36 7.57 33.47
C SER A 273 6.55 9.10 33.48
N PRO A 274 5.74 9.85 34.26
CA PRO A 274 5.89 11.30 34.40
C PRO A 274 7.26 11.72 34.90
N ASP A 275 7.86 10.93 35.78
CA ASP A 275 9.09 11.23 36.48
C ASP A 275 10.37 10.88 35.68
N SER A 276 10.20 10.23 34.53
CA SER A 276 11.33 9.82 33.69
C SER A 276 11.37 10.60 32.37
N PRO A 277 12.55 11.06 31.94
CA PRO A 277 12.66 11.74 30.65
C PRO A 277 12.43 10.78 29.48
N VAL A 278 11.88 11.30 28.39
CA VAL A 278 11.89 10.61 27.10
C VAL A 278 13.29 10.76 26.50
N LYS A 279 13.92 9.64 26.12
CA LYS A 279 15.24 9.66 25.49
C LYS A 279 15.11 9.48 23.99
N VAL A 280 15.68 10.41 23.23
CA VAL A 280 15.77 10.35 21.77
C VAL A 280 17.24 10.19 21.40
N THR A 281 17.56 9.17 20.61
CA THR A 281 18.92 8.95 20.15
C THR A 281 18.93 8.90 18.61
N LEU A 282 19.79 9.71 18.01
CA LEU A 282 20.09 9.67 16.59
C LEU A 282 21.49 9.11 16.38
N GLN A 283 21.61 8.09 15.57
CA GLN A 283 22.88 7.48 15.19
C GLN A 283 22.94 7.34 13.67
N ALA A 284 24.07 7.69 13.10
CA ALA A 284 24.32 7.55 11.68
C ALA A 284 25.40 6.49 11.44
N ASP A 285 25.10 5.53 10.57
CA ASP A 285 26.03 4.50 10.12
C ASP A 285 26.07 4.49 8.59
N GLY A 286 27.08 5.18 8.03
CA GLY A 286 27.32 5.25 6.60
C GLY A 286 26.09 5.59 5.78
N SER A 287 25.42 4.59 5.25
CA SER A 287 24.25 4.71 4.35
C SER A 287 22.90 4.80 5.06
N ARG A 288 22.86 4.65 6.38
CA ARG A 288 21.61 4.62 7.17
C ARG A 288 21.66 5.58 8.35
N VAL A 289 20.48 5.99 8.79
CA VAL A 289 20.29 6.74 10.03
C VAL A 289 19.30 6.00 10.89
N ALA A 290 19.63 5.83 12.17
CA ALA A 290 18.78 5.21 13.17
C ALA A 290 18.25 6.29 14.13
N LEU A 291 16.94 6.30 14.34
CA LEU A 291 16.23 7.07 15.35
C LEU A 291 15.70 6.10 16.40
N ARG A 292 16.05 6.31 17.68
CA ARG A 292 15.46 5.57 18.80
C ARG A 292 14.73 6.54 19.71
N VAL A 293 13.51 6.15 20.09
CA VAL A 293 12.68 6.88 21.06
C VAL A 293 12.36 5.93 22.21
N HIS A 294 12.84 6.28 23.40
CA HIS A 294 12.70 5.45 24.60
C HIS A 294 11.93 6.17 25.69
N ASN A 295 11.05 5.43 26.38
CA ASN A 295 10.33 5.86 27.57
C ASN A 295 10.22 4.74 28.61
N ALA A 296 10.04 5.08 29.88
CA ALA A 296 9.96 4.14 30.99
C ALA A 296 8.61 3.39 31.14
N GLY A 297 7.65 3.63 30.25
CA GLY A 297 6.40 2.82 30.21
C GLY A 297 6.61 1.49 29.48
N HIS A 298 5.74 0.52 29.70
CA HIS A 298 5.82 -0.76 29.02
C HIS A 298 4.54 -1.10 28.24
N ILE A 299 4.71 -1.83 27.13
CA ILE A 299 3.63 -2.39 26.33
C ILE A 299 3.42 -3.84 26.77
N PRO A 300 2.19 -4.27 27.12
CA PRO A 300 1.91 -5.68 27.43
C PRO A 300 2.37 -6.62 26.32
N ALA A 301 3.00 -7.74 26.68
CA ALA A 301 3.57 -8.70 25.72
C ALA A 301 2.55 -9.18 24.66
N GLN A 302 1.28 -9.27 25.05
CA GLN A 302 0.18 -9.68 24.16
C GLN A 302 -0.11 -8.65 23.03
N LEU A 303 0.23 -7.37 23.24
CA LEU A 303 0.01 -6.30 22.28
C LEU A 303 1.22 -6.05 21.37
N LEU A 304 2.44 -6.44 21.78
CA LEU A 304 3.67 -6.22 21.03
C LEU A 304 3.60 -6.71 19.57
N PRO A 305 3.13 -7.95 19.26
CA PRO A 305 3.08 -8.42 17.88
C PRO A 305 2.14 -7.61 16.98
N ARG A 306 1.18 -6.90 17.58
CA ARG A 306 0.11 -6.20 16.88
C ARG A 306 0.16 -4.68 17.06
N VAL A 307 1.24 -4.15 17.65
CA VAL A 307 1.32 -2.72 18.01
C VAL A 307 1.28 -1.78 16.80
N PHE A 308 1.69 -2.27 15.64
CA PHE A 308 1.63 -1.55 14.36
C PHE A 308 0.35 -1.83 13.56
N GLU A 309 -0.56 -2.68 14.04
CA GLU A 309 -1.86 -2.84 13.39
C GLU A 309 -2.78 -1.63 13.65
N PRO A 310 -3.63 -1.25 12.70
CA PRO A 310 -4.55 -0.12 12.89
C PRO A 310 -5.58 -0.41 14.01
N PHE A 311 -6.01 0.65 14.68
CA PHE A 311 -7.00 0.62 15.76
C PHE A 311 -6.58 -0.15 17.04
N GLN A 312 -5.30 -0.46 17.19
CA GLN A 312 -4.77 -1.03 18.42
C GLN A 312 -4.60 0.07 19.47
N SER A 313 -5.56 0.16 20.36
CA SER A 313 -5.49 1.00 21.57
C SER A 313 -6.14 0.27 22.71
N ASN A 314 -5.54 0.35 23.89
CA ASN A 314 -6.14 -0.25 25.09
C ASN A 314 -7.51 0.40 25.36
N ARG A 315 -8.57 -0.39 25.59
CA ARG A 315 -9.95 0.10 25.81
C ARG A 315 -10.03 1.17 26.92
N GLU A 316 -9.19 1.07 27.93
CA GLU A 316 -9.11 2.04 29.02
C GLU A 316 -8.45 3.37 28.61
N SER A 317 -7.55 3.35 27.62
CA SER A 317 -6.92 4.56 27.06
C SER A 317 -7.80 5.33 26.08
N ARG A 318 -8.82 4.68 25.48
CA ARG A 318 -9.78 5.34 24.58
C ARG A 318 -10.60 6.44 25.26
N SER A 319 -10.95 6.25 26.54
CA SER A 319 -11.79 7.22 27.26
C SER A 319 -11.03 8.41 27.82
N ARG A 320 -9.74 8.28 28.11
CA ARG A 320 -8.92 9.33 28.74
C ARG A 320 -7.99 10.11 27.80
N ALA A 321 -7.52 9.51 26.72
CA ALA A 321 -6.47 10.10 25.89
C ALA A 321 -6.78 10.23 24.39
N GLY A 322 -7.91 9.68 23.92
CA GLY A 322 -8.54 10.07 22.65
C GLY A 322 -7.76 9.90 21.36
N GLY A 323 -6.95 8.86 21.16
CA GLY A 323 -6.38 8.51 19.86
C GLY A 323 -7.14 7.35 19.21
N LEU A 324 -7.21 7.32 17.86
CA LEU A 324 -7.83 6.23 17.11
C LEU A 324 -6.98 4.95 17.11
N GLY A 325 -5.74 4.98 17.62
CA GLY A 325 -4.81 3.86 17.53
C GLY A 325 -4.23 3.68 16.13
N LEU A 326 -4.12 4.77 15.37
CA LEU A 326 -3.58 4.78 14.01
C LEU A 326 -2.13 5.29 13.96
N GLY A 327 -1.66 6.01 14.97
CA GLY A 327 -0.36 6.70 14.93
C GLY A 327 0.82 5.77 14.66
N LEU A 328 0.91 4.60 15.32
CA LEU A 328 1.99 3.64 15.09
C LEU A 328 1.88 2.92 13.75
N TYR A 329 0.67 2.63 13.28
CA TYR A 329 0.44 2.13 11.93
C TYR A 329 0.96 3.12 10.87
N ILE A 330 0.63 4.41 11.02
CA ILE A 330 1.09 5.48 10.12
C ILE A 330 2.62 5.61 10.18
N VAL A 331 3.23 5.53 11.37
CA VAL A 331 4.69 5.49 11.51
C VAL A 331 5.29 4.38 10.66
N GLN A 332 4.78 3.17 10.77
CA GLN A 332 5.26 2.03 9.98
C GLN A 332 5.10 2.28 8.47
N GLN A 333 3.95 2.76 8.03
CA GLN A 333 3.70 3.00 6.60
C GLN A 333 4.62 4.10 6.02
N ILE A 334 4.84 5.20 6.76
CA ILE A 334 5.76 6.27 6.33
C ILE A 334 7.20 5.75 6.26
N VAL A 335 7.64 5.00 7.26
CA VAL A 335 8.99 4.45 7.31
C VAL A 335 9.21 3.46 6.14
N LEU A 336 8.25 2.59 5.87
CA LEU A 336 8.28 1.66 4.73
C LEU A 336 8.31 2.42 3.39
N ALA A 337 7.54 3.49 3.23
CA ALA A 337 7.56 4.33 2.03
C ALA A 337 8.93 4.97 1.77
N HIS A 338 9.71 5.25 2.83
CA HIS A 338 11.09 5.71 2.74
C HIS A 338 12.12 4.57 2.52
N GLY A 339 11.68 3.31 2.41
CA GLY A 339 12.56 2.13 2.29
C GLY A 339 13.27 1.77 3.59
N GLY A 340 12.74 2.22 4.72
CA GLY A 340 13.24 1.96 6.06
C GLY A 340 12.55 0.79 6.76
N SER A 341 12.89 0.62 8.05
CA SER A 341 12.23 -0.34 8.95
C SER A 341 11.95 0.29 10.31
N VAL A 342 10.92 -0.19 11.00
CA VAL A 342 10.60 0.18 12.37
C VAL A 342 10.34 -1.07 13.21
N ASP A 343 10.93 -1.08 14.40
CA ASP A 343 10.80 -2.13 15.39
C ASP A 343 10.47 -1.55 16.76
N VAL A 344 9.97 -2.39 17.67
CA VAL A 344 9.69 -2.04 19.05
C VAL A 344 10.18 -3.12 20.01
N GLN A 345 10.80 -2.69 21.08
CA GLN A 345 11.18 -3.52 22.21
C GLN A 345 10.55 -2.95 23.48
N SER A 346 9.95 -3.80 24.30
CA SER A 346 9.33 -3.35 25.54
C SER A 346 9.39 -4.44 26.61
N SER A 347 9.78 -4.03 27.80
CA SER A 347 9.76 -4.86 29.00
C SER A 347 9.38 -4.04 30.24
N PRO A 348 8.90 -4.68 31.32
CA PRO A 348 8.62 -3.97 32.57
C PRO A 348 9.87 -3.34 33.22
N SER A 349 11.06 -3.92 33.00
CA SER A 349 12.33 -3.45 33.58
C SER A 349 12.99 -2.34 32.75
N ASP A 350 12.92 -2.44 31.41
CA ASP A 350 13.69 -1.58 30.51
C ASP A 350 12.82 -0.52 29.82
N GLY A 351 11.50 -0.54 30.06
CA GLY A 351 10.56 0.36 29.39
C GLY A 351 10.30 -0.01 27.94
N THR A 352 9.96 0.98 27.11
CA THR A 352 9.66 0.81 25.68
C THR A 352 10.63 1.61 24.83
N THR A 353 11.19 0.98 23.82
CA THR A 353 12.04 1.60 22.81
C THR A 353 11.49 1.32 21.41
N PHE A 354 11.18 2.37 20.68
CA PHE A 354 10.92 2.31 19.23
C PHE A 354 12.24 2.58 18.50
N HIS A 355 12.52 1.75 17.49
CA HIS A 355 13.73 1.84 16.68
C HIS A 355 13.35 1.97 15.20
N VAL A 356 13.63 3.13 14.62
CA VAL A 356 13.40 3.45 13.21
C VAL A 356 14.76 3.51 12.51
N VAL A 357 14.88 2.83 11.37
CA VAL A 357 16.07 2.86 10.51
C VAL A 357 15.66 3.36 9.13
N LEU A 358 16.31 4.43 8.67
CA LEU A 358 16.06 5.05 7.37
C LEU A 358 17.32 4.98 6.50
N PRO A 359 17.22 4.62 5.21
CA PRO A 359 18.32 4.82 4.29
C PRO A 359 18.50 6.33 4.01
N ARG A 360 19.74 6.79 3.83
CA ARG A 360 20.02 8.21 3.49
C ARG A 360 19.54 8.60 2.09
N THR A 361 19.53 7.62 1.18
CA THR A 361 18.99 7.75 -0.17
C THR A 361 18.06 6.58 -0.41
N ARG A 362 16.92 6.83 -1.02
CA ARG A 362 15.99 5.75 -1.37
C ARG A 362 16.69 4.78 -2.32
N PRO A 363 16.73 3.47 -2.04
CA PRO A 363 17.18 2.51 -3.04
C PRO A 363 16.30 2.67 -4.29
N ALA A 364 16.93 2.80 -5.47
CA ALA A 364 16.20 2.90 -6.73
C ALA A 364 15.26 1.70 -6.83
N SER A 365 13.95 1.94 -6.92
CA SER A 365 12.99 0.88 -7.19
C SER A 365 13.31 0.30 -8.57
N ALA A 366 13.24 -1.02 -8.73
CA ALA A 366 13.57 -1.72 -9.96
C ALA A 366 12.81 -1.20 -11.21
N THR A 367 11.81 -0.37 -11.04
CA THR A 367 10.99 0.25 -12.08
C THR A 367 11.67 1.47 -12.74
N GLU A 368 12.57 2.19 -12.05
CA GLU A 368 13.22 3.39 -12.61
C GLU A 368 14.45 3.06 -13.50
N THR A 369 15.03 1.88 -13.35
CA THR A 369 16.24 1.48 -14.09
C THR A 369 15.98 1.22 -15.58
N LEU A 370 14.73 1.11 -16.01
CA LEU A 370 14.35 0.88 -17.41
C LEU A 370 14.10 2.18 -18.22
N GLN A 371 13.83 3.30 -17.56
CA GLN A 371 13.60 4.57 -18.25
C GLN A 371 14.90 5.30 -18.63
N THR A 372 15.96 5.15 -17.85
CA THR A 372 17.26 5.80 -18.12
C THR A 372 18.09 5.13 -19.20
N ARG A 373 17.78 3.91 -19.62
CA ARG A 373 18.46 3.23 -20.75
C ARG A 373 17.86 3.53 -22.14
N ARG A 374 16.72 4.24 -22.21
CA ARG A 374 16.07 4.59 -23.49
C ARG A 374 16.37 6.01 -23.99
N SER A 375 17.06 6.85 -23.23
CA SER A 375 17.44 8.22 -23.63
C SER A 375 18.93 8.40 -23.95
N GLY A 376 19.67 7.33 -24.12
CA GLY A 376 21.11 7.35 -24.42
C GLY A 376 21.50 6.33 -25.50
N GLY A 377 20.81 6.36 -26.64
CA GLY A 377 21.19 5.56 -27.81
C GLY A 377 20.85 6.32 -29.09
#